data_028ca4714a04c273966c55f5f60e7612
#
_entry.id   028ca4714a04c273966c55f5f60e7612
#
_cell.length_a   1.000
_cell.length_b   1.000
_cell.length_c   1.000
_cell.angle_alpha   90.00
_cell.angle_beta   90.00
_cell.angle_gamma   90.00
#
_symmetry.space_group_name_H-M   'P 1'
#
loop_
_entity.id
_entity.type
_entity.pdbx_description
1 polymer ?
#
loop_
_entity_poly.entity_id
_entity_poly.type
_entity_poly.pdbx_seq_one_letter_code
_entity_poly.pdbx_strand_id
1 'polypeptide(L)'
;MINITKLYRMDLPHRAISVYIYLADRAGKKNSCWPSIPTIAKDLKLSESTTRRALNDLRKAGLVETEQRYRENGGTSSLLFFLKL
;
A
#
# COMPACT_ATOMS: atom_id res chain seq x y z
N MET A 1 14.46 6.24 -4.43
CA MET A 1 13.45 6.71 -5.39
C MET A 1 12.81 5.53 -6.10
N ILE A 2 11.51 5.54 -6.23
CA ILE A 2 10.79 4.42 -6.82
C ILE A 2 10.86 4.46 -8.34
N ASN A 3 11.16 3.31 -8.94
CA ASN A 3 11.25 3.19 -10.39
C ASN A 3 9.87 2.85 -10.97
N ILE A 4 9.15 3.88 -11.38
CA ILE A 4 7.79 3.72 -11.92
C ILE A 4 7.79 2.93 -13.23
N THR A 5 8.84 3.06 -14.05
CA THR A 5 8.97 2.30 -15.27
C THR A 5 8.99 0.80 -15.01
N LYS A 6 9.73 0.39 -13.97
CA LYS A 6 9.77 -1.02 -13.57
C LYS A 6 8.40 -1.49 -13.11
N LEU A 7 7.67 -0.65 -12.40
CA LEU A 7 6.32 -0.96 -11.94
C LEU A 7 5.39 -1.24 -13.12
N TYR A 8 5.45 -0.44 -14.18
CA TYR A 8 4.61 -0.64 -15.36
C TYR A 8 4.93 -1.91 -16.13
N ARG A 9 6.16 -2.39 -16.03
CA ARG A 9 6.58 -3.62 -16.70
C ARG A 9 6.14 -4.88 -15.97
N MET A 10 5.71 -4.75 -14.75
CA MET A 10 5.22 -5.87 -13.97
C MET A 10 3.76 -6.16 -14.35
N ASP A 11 3.41 -7.43 -14.36
CA ASP A 11 2.05 -7.85 -14.68
C ASP A 11 1.16 -7.69 -13.45
N LEU A 12 0.74 -6.45 -13.20
CA LEU A 12 -0.08 -6.09 -12.06
C LEU A 12 -1.40 -5.46 -12.52
N PRO A 13 -2.51 -5.73 -11.82
CA PRO A 13 -3.76 -5.04 -12.11
C PRO A 13 -3.63 -3.54 -11.81
N HIS A 14 -4.42 -2.74 -12.49
CA HIS A 14 -4.39 -1.28 -12.33
C HIS A 14 -4.62 -0.85 -10.89
N ARG A 15 -5.47 -1.55 -10.16
CA ARG A 15 -5.72 -1.24 -8.74
C ARG A 15 -4.45 -1.33 -7.92
N ALA A 16 -3.62 -2.33 -8.19
CA ALA A 16 -2.36 -2.53 -7.47
C ALA A 16 -1.36 -1.41 -7.80
N ILE A 17 -1.26 -1.05 -9.06
CA ILE A 17 -0.39 0.05 -9.50
C ILE A 17 -0.81 1.36 -8.84
N SER A 18 -2.11 1.66 -8.84
CA SER A 18 -2.63 2.89 -8.23
C SER A 18 -2.33 2.94 -6.74
N VAL A 19 -2.57 1.85 -6.03
CA VAL A 19 -2.30 1.78 -4.59
C VAL A 19 -0.81 1.92 -4.32
N TYR A 20 0.04 1.28 -5.11
CA TYR A 20 1.48 1.38 -4.94
C TYR A 20 1.95 2.82 -5.10
N ILE A 21 1.52 3.51 -6.15
CA ILE A 21 1.90 4.90 -6.39
C ILE A 21 1.43 5.79 -5.23
N TYR A 22 0.22 5.57 -4.73
CA TYR A 22 -0.31 6.30 -3.59
C TYR A 22 0.56 6.09 -2.35
N LEU A 23 0.91 4.84 -2.04
CA LEU A 23 1.74 4.54 -0.89
C LEU A 23 3.13 5.16 -1.03
N ALA A 24 3.68 5.13 -2.24
CA ALA A 24 4.99 5.73 -2.51
C ALA A 24 4.97 7.24 -2.28
N ASP A 25 3.91 7.90 -2.71
CA ASP A 25 3.74 9.34 -2.49
C ASP A 25 3.66 9.66 -0.99
N ARG A 26 2.93 8.85 -0.24
CA ARG A 26 2.79 9.02 1.21
C ARG A 26 4.09 8.71 1.96
N ALA A 27 4.82 7.72 1.50
CA ALA A 27 6.03 7.26 2.18
C ALA A 27 7.21 8.23 2.02
N GLY A 28 7.29 8.87 0.86
CA GLY A 28 8.40 9.77 0.58
C GLY A 28 9.74 9.06 0.65
N LYS A 29 10.73 9.69 1.25
CA LYS A 29 12.09 9.15 1.33
C LYS A 29 12.24 7.98 2.28
N LYS A 30 11.30 7.80 3.20
CA LYS A 30 11.39 6.73 4.21
C LYS A 30 10.98 5.37 3.69
N ASN A 31 10.32 5.31 2.53
CA ASN A 31 9.80 4.08 1.92
C ASN A 31 8.84 3.32 2.84
N SER A 32 8.24 4.00 3.79
CA SER A 32 7.26 3.40 4.69
C SER A 32 6.17 4.40 5.02
N CYS A 33 4.96 3.90 5.20
CA CYS A 33 3.81 4.74 5.56
C CYS A 33 2.75 3.88 6.25
N TRP A 34 1.76 4.53 6.85
CA TRP A 34 0.72 3.81 7.61
C TRP A 34 -0.68 4.40 7.43
N PRO A 35 -1.12 4.71 6.22
CA PRO A 35 -2.50 5.12 6.03
C PRO A 35 -3.45 3.96 6.27
N SER A 36 -4.64 4.25 6.79
CA SER A 36 -5.64 3.20 6.98
C SER A 36 -6.24 2.78 5.63
N ILE A 37 -6.77 1.57 5.56
CA ILE A 37 -7.42 1.09 4.35
C ILE A 37 -8.58 1.99 3.93
N PRO A 38 -9.47 2.44 4.86
CA PRO A 38 -10.51 3.41 4.48
C PRO A 38 -9.96 4.70 3.89
N THR A 39 -8.84 5.19 4.40
CA THR A 39 -8.20 6.41 3.89
C THR A 39 -7.69 6.20 2.47
N ILE A 40 -7.00 5.08 2.21
CA ILE A 40 -6.50 4.75 0.87
C ILE A 40 -7.67 4.65 -0.11
N ALA A 41 -8.71 3.91 0.29
CA ALA A 41 -9.88 3.70 -0.56
C ALA A 41 -10.56 5.02 -0.90
N LYS A 42 -10.75 5.89 0.08
CA LYS A 42 -11.37 7.19 -0.12
C LYS A 42 -10.56 8.06 -1.08
N ASP A 43 -9.26 8.15 -0.86
CA ASP A 43 -8.39 9.00 -1.66
C ASP A 43 -8.29 8.52 -3.11
N LEU A 44 -8.31 7.21 -3.32
CA LEU A 44 -8.23 6.62 -4.65
C LEU A 44 -9.59 6.34 -5.28
N LYS A 45 -10.67 6.61 -4.55
CA LYS A 45 -12.04 6.36 -5.02
C LYS A 45 -12.27 4.89 -5.35
N LEU A 46 -11.72 4.03 -4.50
CA LEU A 46 -11.89 2.59 -4.59
C LEU A 46 -12.73 2.10 -3.42
N SER A 47 -13.33 0.92 -3.56
CA SER A 47 -13.95 0.26 -2.42
C SER A 47 -12.86 -0.26 -1.49
N GLU A 48 -13.20 -0.49 -0.22
CA GLU A 48 -12.24 -1.08 0.73
C GLU A 48 -11.85 -2.49 0.30
N SER A 49 -12.79 -3.25 -0.24
CA SER A 49 -12.51 -4.60 -0.75
C SER A 49 -11.49 -4.57 -1.87
N THR A 50 -11.67 -3.66 -2.82
CA THR A 50 -10.72 -3.49 -3.93
C THR A 50 -9.35 -3.07 -3.42
N THR A 51 -9.32 -2.17 -2.44
CA THR A 51 -8.06 -1.72 -1.82
C THR A 51 -7.33 -2.89 -1.16
N ARG A 52 -8.04 -3.73 -0.41
CA ARG A 52 -7.44 -4.92 0.21
C ARG A 52 -6.89 -5.89 -0.82
N ARG A 53 -7.61 -6.11 -1.92
CA ARG A 53 -7.14 -6.96 -3.01
C ARG A 53 -5.88 -6.40 -3.65
N ALA A 54 -5.85 -5.08 -3.86
CA ALA A 54 -4.67 -4.42 -4.41
C ALA A 54 -3.45 -4.60 -3.51
N LEU A 55 -3.63 -4.41 -2.20
CA LEU A 55 -2.55 -4.61 -1.24
C LEU A 55 -2.06 -6.05 -1.24
N ASN A 56 -2.98 -7.00 -1.36
CA ASN A 56 -2.63 -8.42 -1.45
C ASN A 56 -1.83 -8.71 -2.72
N ASP A 57 -2.23 -8.13 -3.85
CA ASP A 57 -1.49 -8.25 -5.12
C ASP A 57 -0.07 -7.75 -4.95
N LEU A 58 0.11 -6.61 -4.29
CA LEU A 58 1.43 -6.01 -4.06
C LEU A 58 2.28 -6.87 -3.13
N ARG A 59 1.68 -7.46 -2.10
CA ARG A 59 2.41 -8.36 -1.19
C ARG A 59 2.86 -9.62 -1.92
N LYS A 60 2.02 -10.20 -2.75
CA LYS A 60 2.36 -11.39 -3.54
C LYS A 60 3.47 -11.11 -4.54
N ALA A 61 3.49 -9.90 -5.08
CA ALA A 61 4.54 -9.49 -6.02
C ALA A 61 5.84 -9.11 -5.32
N GLY A 62 5.86 -9.05 -3.99
CA GLY A 62 7.05 -8.68 -3.24
C GLY A 62 7.35 -7.20 -3.24
N LEU A 63 6.39 -6.36 -3.62
CA LEU A 63 6.57 -4.91 -3.70
C LEU A 63 6.25 -4.19 -2.40
N VAL A 64 5.46 -4.79 -1.55
CA VAL A 64 5.04 -4.20 -0.27
C VAL A 64 5.09 -5.29 0.80
N GLU A 65 5.66 -4.95 1.94
CA GLU A 65 5.54 -5.73 3.15
C GLU A 65 4.66 -4.98 4.13
N THR A 66 3.90 -5.68 4.94
CA THR A 66 3.05 -5.07 5.93
C THR A 66 3.41 -5.58 7.31
N GLU A 67 3.32 -4.68 8.29
CA GLU A 67 3.53 -5.00 9.68
C GLU A 67 2.37 -4.44 10.48
N GLN A 68 1.76 -5.26 11.32
CA GLN A 68 0.63 -4.84 12.12
C GLN A 68 1.11 -4.16 13.40
N ARG A 69 0.57 -2.98 13.68
CA ARG A 69 0.89 -2.24 14.90
C ARG A 69 -0.32 -2.28 15.81
N TYR A 70 -0.08 -2.62 17.06
CA TYR A 70 -1.12 -2.67 18.10
C TYR A 70 -0.94 -1.50 19.04
N ARG A 71 -2.07 -0.89 19.43
CA ARG A 71 -2.06 0.12 20.49
C ARG A 71 -2.27 -0.55 21.86
N GLU A 72 -1.64 0.00 22.88
CA GLU A 72 -1.70 -0.54 24.24
C GLU A 72 -3.11 -0.62 24.79
N ASN A 73 -4.00 0.24 24.37
CA ASN A 73 -5.37 0.34 24.89
C ASN A 73 -6.37 -0.52 24.11
N GLY A 74 -5.92 -1.52 23.38
CA GLY A 74 -6.82 -2.37 22.62
C GLY A 74 -7.53 -1.67 21.48
N GLY A 75 -7.03 -0.51 21.06
CA GLY A 75 -7.60 0.23 19.95
C GLY A 75 -7.28 -0.42 18.62
N THR A 76 -7.84 0.14 17.55
CA THR A 76 -7.65 -0.37 16.20
C THR A 76 -6.18 -0.40 15.84
N SER A 77 -5.71 -1.57 15.40
CA SER A 77 -4.36 -1.69 14.86
C SER A 77 -4.29 -1.00 13.51
N SER A 78 -3.18 -0.33 13.24
CA SER A 78 -2.90 0.20 11.92
C SER A 78 -1.82 -0.66 11.26
N LEU A 79 -1.87 -0.73 9.93
CA LEU A 79 -0.86 -1.44 9.16
C LEU A 79 0.25 -0.46 8.79
N LEU A 80 1.48 -0.90 8.98
CA LEU A 80 2.65 -0.20 8.49
C LEU A 80 3.06 -0.85 7.18
N PHE A 81 3.21 -0.05 6.13
CA PHE A 81 3.55 -0.54 4.80
C PHE A 81 5.00 -0.18 4.49
N PHE A 82 5.78 -1.18 4.12
CA PHE A 82 7.16 -1.00 3.66
C PHE A 82 7.20 -1.23 2.15
N LEU A 83 7.72 -0.27 1.42
CA LEU A 83 7.80 -0.34 -0.04
C LEU A 83 9.12 -0.94 -0.48
N LYS A 84 9.04 -1.86 -1.44
CA LYS A 84 10.17 -2.65 -1.92
C LYS A 84 10.27 -2.54 -3.44
N LEU A 85 10.92 -1.53 -3.95
CA LEU A 85 11.11 -1.46 -5.39
C LEU A 85 12.42 -0.78 -5.75
#